data_215e41e07b59e7e2823b93d7707ed833
#
_entry.id   215e41e07b59e7e2823b93d7707ed833
#
_cell.length_a   1.000
_cell.length_b   1.000
_cell.length_c   1.000
_cell.angle_alpha   90.00
_cell.angle_beta   90.00
_cell.angle_gamma   90.00
#
_symmetry.space_group_name_H-M   'P 1'
#
loop_
_entity.id
_entity.type
_entity.pdbx_description
1 polymer ?
#
loop_
_entity_poly.entity_id
_entity_poly.type
_entity_poly.pdbx_seq_one_letter_code
_entity_poly.pdbx_strand_id
1 'polypeptide(L)'
;REQLYQRAAKGKYADAILVAALTGCRPEELRQGVHIRRVNNPRSGMGEIRFEIDGAKVKAHQGQPHRLIAYGAHDPHPLLEALRIRLAGRRELLVCIDSPVNFTVEVRRLARSLWPKHKHAITAYCLRHQWAADLKRHAAADSVSQGLGHASAKTRRHYGQANQASSRHALQPIVIEAERPVKPTAAKVPCYRAASSTESTP
;
A
#
# COMPACT_ATOMS: atom_id res chain seq x y z
N ARG A 1 8.99 -0.23 -9.84
CA ARG A 1 8.80 -1.39 -8.95
C ARG A 1 8.96 -2.70 -9.70
N GLU A 2 8.52 -2.83 -10.95
CA GLU A 2 8.67 -4.02 -11.78
C GLU A 2 10.15 -4.37 -11.96
N GLN A 3 10.99 -3.39 -12.33
CA GLN A 3 12.44 -3.56 -12.46
C GLN A 3 13.09 -3.99 -11.13
N LEU A 4 12.62 -3.42 -10.00
CA LEU A 4 13.13 -3.79 -8.68
C LEU A 4 12.82 -5.26 -8.37
N TYR A 5 11.58 -5.71 -8.64
CA TYR A 5 11.22 -7.11 -8.49
C TYR A 5 12.02 -8.01 -9.41
N GLN A 6 12.14 -7.68 -10.69
CA GLN A 6 12.95 -8.45 -11.65
C GLN A 6 14.40 -8.61 -11.18
N ARG A 7 14.99 -7.53 -10.63
CA ARG A 7 16.34 -7.56 -10.06
C ARG A 7 16.44 -8.44 -8.83
N ALA A 8 15.37 -8.53 -8.04
CA ALA A 8 15.27 -9.32 -6.82
C ALA A 8 14.87 -10.78 -7.05
N ALA A 9 14.40 -11.17 -8.24
CA ALA A 9 13.61 -12.39 -8.49
C ALA A 9 14.22 -13.71 -8.01
N LYS A 10 15.56 -13.78 -7.89
CA LYS A 10 16.31 -14.95 -7.36
C LYS A 10 16.80 -14.73 -5.92
N GLY A 11 16.53 -13.58 -5.31
CA GLY A 11 16.99 -13.23 -3.97
C GLY A 11 16.04 -13.67 -2.86
N LYS A 12 16.57 -13.72 -1.65
CA LYS A 12 15.83 -14.08 -0.42
C LYS A 12 14.52 -13.30 -0.23
N TYR A 13 14.49 -12.03 -0.61
CA TYR A 13 13.36 -11.13 -0.40
C TYR A 13 12.49 -10.90 -1.65
N ALA A 14 12.63 -11.74 -2.68
CA ALA A 14 11.88 -11.58 -3.94
C ALA A 14 10.36 -11.51 -3.70
N ASP A 15 9.82 -12.47 -2.97
CA ASP A 15 8.38 -12.54 -2.69
C ASP A 15 7.91 -11.38 -1.79
N ALA A 16 8.73 -10.96 -0.83
CA ALA A 16 8.44 -9.82 0.03
C ALA A 16 8.42 -8.48 -0.76
N ILE A 17 9.33 -8.30 -1.71
CA ILE A 17 9.34 -7.13 -2.62
C ILE A 17 8.10 -7.14 -3.50
N LEU A 18 7.72 -8.31 -4.03
CA LEU A 18 6.51 -8.47 -4.84
C LEU A 18 5.25 -8.10 -4.05
N VAL A 19 5.10 -8.62 -2.84
CA VAL A 19 3.96 -8.32 -1.95
C VAL A 19 3.95 -6.85 -1.56
N ALA A 20 5.08 -6.27 -1.17
CA ALA A 20 5.16 -4.84 -0.83
C ALA A 20 4.79 -3.94 -2.02
N ALA A 21 5.18 -4.33 -3.25
CA ALA A 21 4.85 -3.60 -4.47
C ALA A 21 3.35 -3.69 -4.83
N LEU A 22 2.70 -4.83 -4.54
CA LEU A 22 1.29 -5.09 -4.82
C LEU A 22 0.34 -4.53 -3.75
N THR A 23 0.78 -4.38 -2.50
CA THR A 23 -0.11 -4.04 -1.37
C THR A 23 0.27 -2.77 -0.63
N GLY A 24 1.47 -2.26 -0.87
CA GLY A 24 2.01 -1.15 -0.08
C GLY A 24 2.15 -1.48 1.41
N CYS A 25 2.22 -2.76 1.81
CA CYS A 25 2.42 -3.15 3.20
C CYS A 25 3.75 -2.64 3.77
N ARG A 26 3.81 -2.49 5.09
CA ARG A 26 5.02 -2.08 5.79
C ARG A 26 5.97 -3.26 5.99
N PRO A 27 7.28 -3.03 6.14
CA PRO A 27 8.22 -4.10 6.48
C PRO A 27 7.84 -4.87 7.77
N GLU A 28 7.30 -4.17 8.76
CA GLU A 28 6.84 -4.78 10.00
C GLU A 28 5.60 -5.69 9.80
N GLU A 29 4.73 -5.36 8.85
CA GLU A 29 3.59 -6.19 8.48
C GLU A 29 4.06 -7.44 7.72
N LEU A 30 5.07 -7.31 6.86
CA LEU A 30 5.72 -8.47 6.23
C LEU A 30 6.41 -9.38 7.24
N ARG A 31 6.94 -8.84 8.34
CA ARG A 31 7.52 -9.68 9.41
C ARG A 31 6.46 -10.51 10.15
N GLN A 32 5.26 -9.98 10.30
CA GLN A 32 4.12 -10.74 10.84
C GLN A 32 3.63 -11.81 9.85
N GLY A 33 3.81 -11.58 8.57
CA GLY A 33 3.36 -12.42 7.48
C GLY A 33 2.15 -11.83 6.74
N VAL A 34 2.15 -12.03 5.45
CA VAL A 34 1.02 -11.69 4.57
C VAL A 34 0.51 -12.97 3.94
N HIS A 35 -0.75 -13.30 4.21
CA HIS A 35 -1.41 -14.45 3.61
C HIS A 35 -1.95 -14.08 2.23
N ILE A 36 -1.64 -14.89 1.24
CA ILE A 36 -2.09 -14.72 -0.14
C ILE A 36 -2.90 -15.94 -0.52
N ARG A 37 -4.13 -15.72 -1.02
CA ARG A 37 -5.03 -16.82 -1.40
C ARG A 37 -5.62 -16.56 -2.78
N ARG A 38 -5.72 -17.64 -3.56
CA ARG A 38 -6.58 -17.67 -4.76
C ARG A 38 -7.95 -18.16 -4.35
N VAL A 39 -8.95 -17.34 -4.60
CA VAL A 39 -10.35 -17.65 -4.27
C VAL A 39 -11.25 -17.36 -5.48
N ASN A 40 -12.35 -18.05 -5.57
CA ASN A 40 -13.44 -17.66 -6.46
C ASN A 40 -14.41 -16.83 -5.65
N ASN A 41 -14.68 -15.61 -6.11
CA ASN A 41 -15.65 -14.75 -5.46
C ASN A 41 -17.06 -15.34 -5.64
N PRO A 42 -17.75 -15.72 -4.57
CA PRO A 42 -19.06 -16.37 -4.67
C PRO A 42 -20.15 -15.47 -5.24
N ARG A 43 -19.97 -14.13 -5.20
CA ARG A 43 -20.91 -13.16 -5.71
C ARG A 43 -20.74 -12.89 -7.20
N SER A 44 -19.51 -12.83 -7.70
CA SER A 44 -19.20 -12.52 -9.10
C SER A 44 -18.85 -13.76 -9.93
N GLY A 45 -18.55 -14.90 -9.30
CA GLY A 45 -17.99 -16.08 -9.94
C GLY A 45 -16.55 -15.92 -10.47
N MET A 46 -15.97 -14.73 -10.33
CA MET A 46 -14.64 -14.44 -10.85
C MET A 46 -13.55 -14.83 -9.86
N GLY A 47 -12.42 -15.30 -10.40
CA GLY A 47 -11.24 -15.59 -9.60
C GLY A 47 -10.59 -14.31 -9.07
N GLU A 48 -10.14 -14.35 -7.83
CA GLU A 48 -9.43 -13.29 -7.15
C GLU A 48 -8.13 -13.78 -6.52
N ILE A 49 -7.15 -12.88 -6.43
CA ILE A 49 -5.97 -13.04 -5.58
C ILE A 49 -6.12 -12.08 -4.41
N ARG A 50 -6.29 -12.63 -3.20
CA ARG A 50 -6.51 -11.90 -1.96
C ARG A 50 -5.25 -11.85 -1.12
N PHE A 51 -4.98 -10.69 -0.54
CA PHE A 51 -3.91 -10.43 0.43
C PHE A 51 -4.56 -10.08 1.76
N GLU A 52 -4.33 -10.90 2.76
CA GLU A 52 -4.76 -10.68 4.15
C GLU A 52 -3.55 -10.16 4.94
N ILE A 53 -3.68 -8.99 5.55
CA ILE A 53 -2.55 -8.26 6.15
C ILE A 53 -2.93 -7.81 7.54
N ASP A 54 -2.19 -8.28 8.53
CA ASP A 54 -2.30 -7.83 9.91
C ASP A 54 -1.49 -6.56 10.13
N GLY A 55 -2.06 -5.62 10.86
CA GLY A 55 -1.44 -4.32 11.10
C GLY A 55 -0.36 -4.35 12.17
N ALA A 56 0.84 -3.89 11.85
CA ALA A 56 1.96 -3.88 12.80
C ALA A 56 1.93 -2.73 13.82
N LYS A 57 1.19 -1.65 13.54
CA LYS A 57 1.13 -0.45 14.40
C LYS A 57 -0.32 -0.16 14.82
N VAL A 58 -0.90 -1.10 15.52
CA VAL A 58 -2.30 -1.02 15.98
C VAL A 58 -2.34 -0.59 17.44
N LYS A 59 -3.13 0.46 17.72
CA LYS A 59 -3.50 0.92 19.06
C LYS A 59 -5.02 1.04 19.12
N ALA A 60 -5.59 1.32 20.30
CA ALA A 60 -7.04 1.42 20.51
C ALA A 60 -7.76 2.27 19.43
N HIS A 61 -7.14 3.38 18.99
CA HIS A 61 -7.73 4.31 18.02
C HIS A 61 -6.86 4.58 16.78
N GLN A 62 -5.80 3.81 16.56
CA GLN A 62 -4.84 4.01 15.46
C GLN A 62 -4.54 2.70 14.73
N GLY A 63 -4.39 2.80 13.41
CA GLY A 63 -4.11 1.65 12.55
C GLY A 63 -5.31 0.75 12.33
N GLN A 64 -5.19 -0.09 11.33
CA GLN A 64 -6.15 -1.17 11.03
C GLN A 64 -5.60 -2.47 11.59
N PRO A 65 -6.34 -3.20 12.43
CA PRO A 65 -5.90 -4.50 12.94
C PRO A 65 -5.73 -5.49 11.79
N HIS A 66 -6.69 -5.52 10.90
CA HIS A 66 -6.69 -6.39 9.74
C HIS A 66 -7.19 -5.63 8.50
N ARG A 67 -6.65 -5.96 7.33
CA ARG A 67 -7.15 -5.47 6.04
C ARG A 67 -6.98 -6.49 4.94
N LEU A 68 -7.87 -6.42 3.98
CA LEU A 68 -7.90 -7.26 2.79
C LEU A 68 -7.73 -6.39 1.55
N ILE A 69 -6.86 -6.83 0.65
CA ILE A 69 -6.68 -6.24 -0.67
C ILE A 69 -6.84 -7.37 -1.68
N ALA A 70 -7.65 -7.17 -2.74
CA ALA A 70 -7.80 -8.18 -3.76
C ALA A 70 -7.66 -7.60 -5.17
N TYR A 71 -7.12 -8.42 -6.05
CA TYR A 71 -6.98 -8.18 -7.49
C TYR A 71 -7.70 -9.28 -8.26
N GLY A 72 -8.13 -8.96 -9.47
CA GLY A 72 -8.65 -9.97 -10.39
C GLY A 72 -7.58 -11.05 -10.68
N ALA A 73 -7.96 -12.32 -10.66
CA ALA A 73 -7.01 -13.42 -10.89
C ALA A 73 -6.38 -13.38 -12.29
N HIS A 74 -6.99 -12.70 -13.24
CA HIS A 74 -6.52 -12.55 -14.62
C HIS A 74 -6.06 -11.13 -14.97
N ASP A 75 -5.89 -10.27 -13.96
CA ASP A 75 -5.35 -8.92 -14.17
C ASP A 75 -4.00 -8.99 -14.89
N PRO A 76 -3.81 -8.27 -16.04
CA PRO A 76 -2.61 -8.38 -16.86
C PRO A 76 -1.39 -7.66 -16.30
N HIS A 77 -1.48 -7.09 -15.10
CA HIS A 77 -0.36 -6.36 -14.50
C HIS A 77 0.86 -7.29 -14.31
N PRO A 78 2.09 -6.89 -14.75
CA PRO A 78 3.28 -7.76 -14.72
C PRO A 78 3.64 -8.34 -13.35
N LEU A 79 3.38 -7.59 -12.26
CA LEU A 79 3.62 -8.11 -10.91
C LEU A 79 2.58 -9.14 -10.49
N LEU A 80 1.33 -9.02 -10.95
CA LEU A 80 0.29 -10.03 -10.70
C LEU A 80 0.56 -11.29 -11.51
N GLU A 81 1.09 -11.16 -12.73
CA GLU A 81 1.57 -12.31 -13.51
C GLU A 81 2.71 -13.03 -12.77
N ALA A 82 3.70 -12.29 -12.28
CA ALA A 82 4.78 -12.86 -11.48
C ALA A 82 4.26 -13.58 -10.23
N LEU A 83 3.24 -13.04 -9.57
CA LEU A 83 2.61 -13.68 -8.42
C LEU A 83 1.85 -14.95 -8.81
N ARG A 84 1.15 -14.96 -9.95
CA ARG A 84 0.51 -16.18 -10.48
C ARG A 84 1.50 -17.32 -10.68
N ILE A 85 2.69 -17.02 -11.20
CA ILE A 85 3.77 -18.00 -11.35
C ILE A 85 4.21 -18.53 -9.98
N ARG A 86 4.35 -17.67 -8.96
CA ARG A 86 4.69 -18.09 -7.59
C ARG A 86 3.62 -18.94 -6.93
N LEU A 87 2.37 -18.69 -7.28
CA LEU A 87 1.20 -19.45 -6.81
C LEU A 87 0.90 -20.70 -7.66
N ALA A 88 1.69 -21.00 -8.70
CA ALA A 88 1.45 -22.13 -9.57
C ALA A 88 1.36 -23.44 -8.76
N GLY A 89 0.23 -24.15 -8.90
CA GLY A 89 -0.05 -25.39 -8.16
C GLY A 89 -0.40 -25.19 -6.67
N ARG A 90 -0.48 -23.95 -6.16
CA ARG A 90 -0.81 -23.64 -4.76
C ARG A 90 -2.09 -22.81 -4.68
N ARG A 91 -2.91 -23.07 -3.68
CA ARG A 91 -4.09 -22.25 -3.38
C ARG A 91 -3.75 -21.04 -2.50
N GLU A 92 -2.67 -21.15 -1.73
CA GLU A 92 -2.24 -20.13 -0.78
C GLU A 92 -0.72 -20.06 -0.67
N LEU A 93 -0.24 -18.92 -0.24
CA LEU A 93 1.17 -18.63 0.04
C LEU A 93 1.25 -17.69 1.25
N LEU A 94 2.09 -18.02 2.22
CA LEU A 94 2.46 -17.10 3.30
C LEU A 94 3.81 -16.47 2.96
N VAL A 95 3.85 -15.14 2.90
CA VAL A 95 5.08 -14.38 2.66
C VAL A 95 5.46 -13.65 3.93
N CYS A 96 6.62 -13.99 4.49
CA CYS A 96 7.19 -13.34 5.66
C CYS A 96 8.67 -13.00 5.47
N ILE A 97 9.17 -12.07 6.26
CA ILE A 97 10.59 -11.71 6.33
C ILE A 97 11.12 -11.90 7.75
N ASP A 98 12.40 -12.20 7.85
CA ASP A 98 13.11 -12.33 9.13
C ASP A 98 13.33 -10.97 9.81
N SER A 99 13.70 -9.95 9.04
CA SER A 99 14.07 -8.63 9.57
C SER A 99 13.60 -7.48 8.66
N PRO A 100 12.78 -6.55 9.18
CA PRO A 100 12.41 -5.32 8.49
C PRO A 100 13.61 -4.44 8.09
N VAL A 101 14.64 -4.46 8.95
CA VAL A 101 15.87 -3.69 8.70
C VAL A 101 16.63 -4.28 7.51
N ASN A 102 16.91 -5.60 7.54
CA ASN A 102 17.63 -6.28 6.47
C ASN A 102 16.86 -6.21 5.14
N PHE A 103 15.54 -6.35 5.19
CA PHE A 103 14.69 -6.14 4.01
C PHE A 103 14.85 -4.74 3.42
N THR A 104 14.83 -3.70 4.26
CA THR A 104 14.99 -2.31 3.81
C THR A 104 16.40 -2.05 3.25
N VAL A 105 17.44 -2.63 3.86
CA VAL A 105 18.84 -2.57 3.38
C VAL A 105 18.95 -3.23 2.00
N GLU A 106 18.36 -4.40 1.83
CA GLU A 106 18.38 -5.12 0.55
C GLU A 106 17.64 -4.36 -0.56
N VAL A 107 16.45 -3.82 -0.28
CA VAL A 107 15.73 -2.97 -1.24
C VAL A 107 16.59 -1.78 -1.66
N ARG A 108 17.27 -1.13 -0.73
CA ARG A 108 18.17 0.01 -1.01
C ARG A 108 19.35 -0.42 -1.86
N ARG A 109 19.96 -1.57 -1.56
CA ARG A 109 21.09 -2.12 -2.32
C ARG A 109 20.70 -2.41 -3.78
N LEU A 110 19.57 -3.09 -3.99
CA LEU A 110 19.02 -3.40 -5.30
C LEU A 110 18.68 -2.13 -6.08
N ALA A 111 18.01 -1.19 -5.43
CA ALA A 111 17.64 0.08 -6.05
C ALA A 111 18.87 0.88 -6.48
N ARG A 112 19.92 0.93 -5.66
CA ARG A 112 21.18 1.61 -6.03
C ARG A 112 21.86 0.96 -7.24
N SER A 113 21.78 -0.37 -7.38
CA SER A 113 22.31 -1.06 -8.57
C SER A 113 21.52 -0.76 -9.84
N LEU A 114 20.22 -0.49 -9.74
CA LEU A 114 19.37 -0.16 -10.88
C LEU A 114 19.44 1.34 -11.24
N TRP A 115 19.50 2.20 -10.23
CA TRP A 115 19.47 3.65 -10.39
C TRP A 115 20.59 4.33 -9.60
N PRO A 116 21.87 4.12 -10.02
CA PRO A 116 23.03 4.61 -9.27
C PRO A 116 23.09 6.15 -9.16
N LYS A 117 22.51 6.85 -10.13
CA LYS A 117 22.46 8.33 -10.17
C LYS A 117 21.23 8.93 -9.49
N HIS A 118 20.35 8.10 -8.90
CA HIS A 118 19.14 8.61 -8.23
C HIS A 118 19.52 9.40 -6.98
N LYS A 119 19.04 10.65 -6.90
CA LYS A 119 19.41 11.62 -5.85
C LYS A 119 19.08 11.13 -4.43
N HIS A 120 17.97 10.44 -4.27
CA HIS A 120 17.47 10.00 -2.96
C HIS A 120 17.57 8.47 -2.82
N ALA A 121 17.76 8.00 -1.59
CA ALA A 121 17.74 6.58 -1.29
C ALA A 121 16.34 6.00 -1.50
N ILE A 122 16.22 5.00 -2.36
CA ILE A 122 14.98 4.25 -2.55
C ILE A 122 14.92 3.14 -1.50
N THR A 123 13.87 3.12 -0.71
CA THR A 123 13.65 2.17 0.39
C THR A 123 12.35 1.40 0.21
N ALA A 124 12.06 0.45 1.09
CA ALA A 124 10.80 -0.28 1.08
C ALA A 124 9.56 0.63 1.15
N TYR A 125 9.66 1.78 1.82
CA TYR A 125 8.58 2.76 1.87
C TYR A 125 8.27 3.41 0.53
N CYS A 126 9.22 3.46 -0.41
CA CYS A 126 8.96 3.97 -1.76
C CYS A 126 7.96 3.09 -2.53
N LEU A 127 7.97 1.77 -2.29
CA LEU A 127 6.96 0.86 -2.84
C LEU A 127 5.55 1.23 -2.35
N ARG A 128 5.44 1.52 -1.04
CA ARG A 128 4.19 1.97 -0.43
C ARG A 128 3.74 3.34 -0.94
N HIS A 129 4.66 4.28 -1.14
CA HIS A 129 4.35 5.58 -1.74
C HIS A 129 3.82 5.45 -3.17
N GLN A 130 4.45 4.58 -3.97
CA GLN A 130 4.01 4.32 -5.33
C GLN A 130 2.63 3.66 -5.37
N TRP A 131 2.39 2.66 -4.53
CA TRP A 131 1.09 2.01 -4.41
C TRP A 131 -0.01 2.99 -3.97
N ALA A 132 0.28 3.85 -3.01
CA ALA A 132 -0.64 4.90 -2.57
C ALA A 132 -0.94 5.92 -3.69
N ALA A 133 0.04 6.26 -4.51
CA ALA A 133 -0.15 7.15 -5.66
C ALA A 133 -1.09 6.53 -6.70
N ASP A 134 -0.90 5.25 -7.01
CA ASP A 134 -1.77 4.52 -7.93
C ASP A 134 -3.22 4.51 -7.42
N LEU A 135 -3.43 4.18 -6.14
CA LEU A 135 -4.77 4.18 -5.54
C LEU A 135 -5.43 5.55 -5.57
N LYS A 136 -4.70 6.62 -5.24
CA LYS A 136 -5.25 7.98 -5.22
C LYS A 136 -5.76 8.45 -6.59
N ARG A 137 -5.31 7.81 -7.64
CA ARG A 137 -5.76 8.13 -9.01
C ARG A 137 -7.12 7.52 -9.33
N HIS A 138 -7.47 6.39 -8.70
CA HIS A 138 -8.61 5.57 -9.11
C HIS A 138 -9.60 5.26 -7.98
N ALA A 139 -9.15 5.29 -6.73
CA ALA A 139 -9.95 4.86 -5.58
C ALA A 139 -10.46 6.03 -4.73
N ALA A 140 -11.58 5.80 -4.06
CA ALA A 140 -12.12 6.72 -3.07
C ALA A 140 -11.12 6.97 -1.92
N ALA A 141 -11.21 8.14 -1.32
CA ALA A 141 -10.30 8.58 -0.28
C ALA A 141 -10.19 7.63 0.92
N ASP A 142 -11.32 7.06 1.34
CA ASP A 142 -11.36 6.13 2.47
C ASP A 142 -10.77 4.77 2.12
N SER A 143 -11.01 4.27 0.90
CA SER A 143 -10.38 3.05 0.40
C SER A 143 -8.85 3.17 0.37
N VAL A 144 -8.32 4.33 -0.01
CA VAL A 144 -6.86 4.58 0.07
C VAL A 144 -6.36 4.51 1.51
N SER A 145 -7.10 5.09 2.46
CA SER A 145 -6.74 5.06 3.88
C SER A 145 -6.82 3.64 4.45
N GLN A 146 -7.87 2.90 4.13
CA GLN A 146 -8.07 1.50 4.52
C GLN A 146 -6.94 0.62 3.98
N GLY A 147 -6.65 0.68 2.69
CA GLY A 147 -5.59 -0.10 2.05
C GLY A 147 -4.20 0.23 2.61
N LEU A 148 -3.95 1.48 3.01
CA LEU A 148 -2.75 1.87 3.73
C LEU A 148 -2.76 1.49 5.22
N GLY A 149 -3.80 0.84 5.72
CA GLY A 149 -3.90 0.45 7.13
C GLY A 149 -4.01 1.66 8.07
N HIS A 150 -4.68 2.74 7.63
CA HIS A 150 -4.93 3.93 8.44
C HIS A 150 -6.36 3.92 8.99
N ALA A 151 -6.53 4.29 10.26
CA ALA A 151 -7.83 4.54 10.88
C ALA A 151 -8.26 6.02 10.79
N SER A 152 -7.48 6.89 10.11
CA SER A 152 -7.76 8.31 9.95
C SER A 152 -7.38 8.79 8.55
N ALA A 153 -8.23 9.62 7.96
CA ALA A 153 -8.02 10.23 6.65
C ALA A 153 -6.81 11.19 6.63
N LYS A 154 -6.45 11.78 7.78
CA LYS A 154 -5.34 12.75 7.90
C LYS A 154 -4.00 12.16 7.47
N THR A 155 -3.74 10.89 7.79
CA THR A 155 -2.44 10.25 7.55
C THR A 155 -2.17 9.98 6.07
N ARG A 156 -3.23 9.80 5.27
CA ARG A 156 -3.14 9.53 3.82
C ARG A 156 -2.33 10.57 3.05
N ARG A 157 -2.38 11.85 3.44
CA ARG A 157 -1.69 12.95 2.76
C ARG A 157 -0.16 12.81 2.72
N HIS A 158 0.42 12.06 3.66
CA HIS A 158 1.87 11.85 3.75
C HIS A 158 2.41 10.81 2.75
N TYR A 159 1.55 10.11 2.03
CA TYR A 159 1.94 9.10 1.05
C TYR A 159 1.67 9.62 -0.36
N GLY A 160 2.41 9.14 -1.36
CA GLY A 160 2.43 9.48 -2.77
C GLY A 160 1.27 10.32 -3.31
N GLN A 161 1.53 11.19 -4.23
CA GLN A 161 0.48 12.03 -4.87
C GLN A 161 -0.08 11.32 -6.11
N ALA A 162 -1.33 11.60 -6.48
CA ALA A 162 -1.97 10.98 -7.64
C ALA A 162 -1.22 11.21 -8.96
N ASN A 163 -0.55 12.36 -9.12
CA ASN A 163 0.28 12.65 -10.29
C ASN A 163 1.58 11.82 -10.35
N GLN A 164 1.96 11.15 -9.26
CA GLN A 164 3.09 10.23 -9.20
C GLN A 164 2.69 8.77 -9.51
N ALA A 165 1.41 8.51 -9.80
CA ALA A 165 0.94 7.18 -10.20
C ALA A 165 1.63 6.70 -11.47
N SER A 166 1.77 5.37 -11.61
CA SER A 166 2.29 4.77 -12.83
C SER A 166 1.39 5.11 -14.02
N SER A 167 1.98 5.60 -15.11
CA SER A 167 1.24 5.92 -16.32
C SER A 167 0.85 4.67 -17.13
N ARG A 168 1.67 3.62 -17.06
CA ARG A 168 1.50 2.39 -17.85
C ARG A 168 0.92 1.23 -17.06
N HIS A 169 1.28 1.11 -15.78
CA HIS A 169 0.97 -0.04 -14.93
C HIS A 169 0.54 0.44 -13.54
N ALA A 170 -0.55 1.23 -13.48
CA ALA A 170 -1.16 1.56 -12.20
C ALA A 170 -1.89 0.34 -11.65
N LEU A 171 -1.63 0.01 -10.38
CA LEU A 171 -2.33 -1.07 -9.69
C LEU A 171 -3.75 -0.62 -9.32
N GLN A 172 -4.72 -1.45 -9.65
CA GLN A 172 -6.14 -1.23 -9.36
C GLN A 172 -6.74 -2.42 -8.64
N PRO A 173 -6.66 -2.47 -7.31
CA PRO A 173 -7.35 -3.50 -6.55
C PRO A 173 -8.86 -3.43 -6.79
N ILE A 174 -9.49 -4.58 -6.92
CA ILE A 174 -10.95 -4.70 -7.06
C ILE A 174 -11.67 -4.68 -5.71
N VAL A 175 -10.95 -5.04 -4.63
CA VAL A 175 -11.45 -5.00 -3.24
C VAL A 175 -10.39 -4.38 -2.35
N ILE A 176 -10.82 -3.48 -1.49
CA ILE A 176 -10.06 -2.96 -0.36
C ILE A 176 -11.02 -2.91 0.82
N GLU A 177 -10.76 -3.73 1.83
CA GLU A 177 -11.53 -3.78 3.07
C GLU A 177 -10.61 -3.63 4.27
N ALA A 178 -11.12 -3.04 5.33
CA ALA A 178 -10.42 -2.93 6.59
C ALA A 178 -11.41 -3.05 7.75
N GLU A 179 -10.93 -3.56 8.88
CA GLU A 179 -11.76 -3.87 10.04
C GLU A 179 -12.39 -2.62 10.65
N ARG A 180 -11.67 -1.50 10.66
CA ARG A 180 -12.15 -0.26 11.27
C ARG A 180 -12.54 0.78 10.23
N PRO A 181 -13.62 1.55 10.47
CA PRO A 181 -13.95 2.70 9.63
C PRO A 181 -12.86 3.77 9.70
N VAL A 182 -12.71 4.52 8.62
CA VAL A 182 -11.77 5.64 8.56
C VAL A 182 -12.43 6.88 9.17
N LYS A 183 -11.84 7.41 10.24
CA LYS A 183 -12.30 8.67 10.85
C LYS A 183 -12.04 9.84 9.90
N PRO A 184 -13.04 10.66 9.57
CA PRO A 184 -12.86 11.83 8.72
C PRO A 184 -11.90 12.84 9.38
N THR A 185 -11.24 13.65 8.57
CA THR A 185 -10.52 14.81 9.09
C THR A 185 -11.55 15.85 9.52
N ALA A 186 -11.52 16.27 10.78
CA ALA A 186 -12.35 17.38 11.22
C ALA A 186 -12.12 18.59 10.29
N ALA A 187 -13.21 19.15 9.74
CA ALA A 187 -13.13 20.38 8.99
C ALA A 187 -12.54 21.45 9.93
N LYS A 188 -11.50 22.15 9.49
CA LYS A 188 -11.06 23.35 10.19
C LYS A 188 -12.20 24.35 10.09
N VAL A 189 -12.92 24.56 11.17
CA VAL A 189 -13.85 25.69 11.28
C VAL A 189 -12.99 26.94 11.10
N PRO A 190 -13.25 27.80 10.10
CA PRO A 190 -12.54 29.06 9.98
C PRO A 190 -12.83 29.85 11.27
N CYS A 191 -11.80 30.18 12.05
CA CYS A 191 -11.95 31.18 13.10
C CYS A 191 -12.23 32.51 12.41
N TYR A 192 -13.49 32.88 12.35
CA TYR A 192 -13.88 34.23 11.99
C TYR A 192 -13.42 35.14 13.16
N ARG A 193 -12.31 35.84 12.98
CA ARG A 193 -11.98 36.97 13.86
C ARG A 193 -13.03 38.04 13.58
N ALA A 194 -13.94 38.24 14.49
CA ALA A 194 -14.79 39.43 14.49
C ALA A 194 -13.88 40.66 14.46
N ALA A 195 -14.01 41.47 13.41
CA ALA A 195 -13.42 42.80 13.37
C ALA A 195 -14.05 43.62 14.51
N SER A 196 -13.21 43.99 15.47
CA SER A 196 -13.59 44.97 16.46
C SER A 196 -13.79 46.31 15.76
N SER A 197 -15.06 46.73 15.61
CA SER A 197 -15.44 48.06 15.22
C SER A 197 -15.09 49.00 16.38
N THR A 198 -14.03 49.77 16.23
CA THR A 198 -13.78 50.95 17.03
C THR A 198 -14.75 52.02 16.54
N GLU A 199 -15.86 52.21 17.26
CA GLU A 199 -16.63 53.43 17.19
C GLU A 199 -15.81 54.57 17.78
N SER A 200 -15.43 55.50 16.92
CA SER A 200 -15.00 56.84 17.34
C SER A 200 -16.23 57.71 17.37
N THR A 201 -16.58 58.17 18.55
CA THR A 201 -17.62 59.22 18.76
C THR A 201 -16.93 60.58 18.91
N PRO A 202 -17.52 61.67 18.41
CA PRO A 202 -16.93 63.01 18.25
C PRO A 202 -16.67 63.77 19.55
#